data_906f5f37fc3c41b6d3e1e6a4f5fe5558
#
_entry.id   906f5f37fc3c41b6d3e1e6a4f5fe5558
#
_cell.length_a   1.000
_cell.length_b   1.000
_cell.length_c   1.000
_cell.angle_alpha   90.00
_cell.angle_beta   90.00
_cell.angle_gamma   90.00
#
_symmetry.space_group_name_H-M   'P 1'
#
loop_
_entity.id
_entity.type
_entity.pdbx_description
1 polymer ?
#
loop_
_entity_poly.entity_id
_entity_poly.type
_entity_poly.pdbx_seq_one_letter_code
_entity_poly.pdbx_strand_id
1 'polypeptide(L)'
;MYFGMPTLIETHDLEECAVLCKELNLDFIEISMSLPQYTLHSIDIAQANKIADQYGIFYTIHLDENVNFSDFNTYIADASKRYISNTIALCKQLHISTVNMHFHRGEHFTLPDRKVDLYAIYNDHYLKSIYSFRDMCERAIGTDDIKICIENCNGYPDFQKQGLDILLDSSVFGLTFDVGHNHGCNGMDEPYILQNEKHLHHMHLHDAIGKKSHLSLGSGELDVRKYLALAQKRNCTVVLETKTIAGLKKSVAWLTD
;
A
#
# COMPACT_ATOMS: atom_id res chain seq x y z
N MET A 1 -5.39 -10.18 13.42
CA MET A 1 -5.79 -9.14 12.45
C MET A 1 -5.84 -7.83 13.21
N TYR A 2 -5.23 -6.77 12.68
CA TYR A 2 -5.18 -5.44 13.26
C TYR A 2 -5.89 -4.46 12.35
N PHE A 3 -6.57 -3.47 12.93
CA PHE A 3 -7.22 -2.40 12.17
C PHE A 3 -6.49 -1.07 12.37
N GLY A 4 -6.32 -0.34 11.29
CA GLY A 4 -5.67 0.96 11.30
C GLY A 4 -6.40 1.99 10.46
N MET A 5 -5.84 3.19 10.48
CA MET A 5 -6.30 4.33 9.69
C MET A 5 -5.16 4.92 8.87
N PRO A 6 -5.42 5.54 7.72
CA PRO A 6 -4.41 6.33 7.04
C PRO A 6 -4.20 7.66 7.78
N THR A 7 -3.05 8.29 7.61
CA THR A 7 -2.92 9.72 7.90
C THR A 7 -3.88 10.51 7.02
N LEU A 8 -4.56 11.50 7.59
CA LEU A 8 -5.61 12.28 6.92
C LEU A 8 -5.16 13.73 6.73
N ILE A 9 -5.64 14.38 5.67
CA ILE A 9 -5.40 15.82 5.44
C ILE A 9 -6.05 16.67 6.56
N GLU A 10 -7.09 16.14 7.22
CA GLU A 10 -7.80 16.81 8.30
C GLU A 10 -7.04 16.78 9.64
N THR A 11 -5.95 16.01 9.76
CA THR A 11 -5.06 15.98 10.92
C THR A 11 -3.78 16.76 10.63
N HIS A 12 -3.33 17.59 11.58
CA HIS A 12 -2.17 18.47 11.37
C HIS A 12 -0.84 17.74 11.53
N ASP A 13 -0.80 16.75 12.42
CA ASP A 13 0.41 16.01 12.76
C ASP A 13 0.11 14.55 13.16
N LEU A 14 1.17 13.82 13.49
CA LEU A 14 1.08 12.41 13.85
C LEU A 14 0.45 12.20 15.23
N GLU A 15 0.56 13.17 16.13
CA GLU A 15 -0.05 13.09 17.47
C GLU A 15 -1.58 13.21 17.40
N GLU A 16 -2.11 14.13 16.58
CA GLU A 16 -3.55 14.21 16.32
C GLU A 16 -4.08 12.91 15.66
N CYS A 17 -3.30 12.32 14.73
CA CYS A 17 -3.63 11.00 14.18
C CYS A 17 -3.69 9.93 15.27
N ALA A 18 -2.73 9.93 16.21
CA ALA A 18 -2.66 8.94 17.28
C ALA A 18 -3.81 9.08 18.28
N VAL A 19 -4.18 10.32 18.62
CA VAL A 19 -5.38 10.59 19.44
C VAL A 19 -6.63 10.01 18.78
N LEU A 20 -6.84 10.31 17.49
CA LEU A 20 -7.99 9.81 16.73
C LEU A 20 -7.97 8.28 16.61
N CYS A 21 -6.81 7.68 16.34
CA CYS A 21 -6.61 6.24 16.27
C CYS A 21 -7.06 5.56 17.58
N LYS A 22 -6.65 6.11 18.73
CA LYS A 22 -7.05 5.60 20.06
C LYS A 22 -8.51 5.83 20.38
N GLU A 23 -9.07 7.00 20.07
CA GLU A 23 -10.51 7.28 20.25
C GLU A 23 -11.38 6.27 19.50
N LEU A 24 -10.90 5.77 18.36
CA LEU A 24 -11.59 4.80 17.52
C LEU A 24 -11.22 3.34 17.82
N ASN A 25 -10.40 3.07 18.85
CA ASN A 25 -9.90 1.76 19.21
C ASN A 25 -9.20 1.03 18.03
N LEU A 26 -8.46 1.80 17.23
CA LEU A 26 -7.62 1.26 16.15
C LEU A 26 -6.21 0.96 16.68
N ASP A 27 -5.51 0.05 16.01
CA ASP A 27 -4.23 -0.50 16.45
C ASP A 27 -3.04 0.23 15.83
N PHE A 28 -3.20 0.83 14.63
CA PHE A 28 -2.08 1.41 13.90
C PHE A 28 -2.48 2.57 12.98
N ILE A 29 -1.45 3.32 12.57
CA ILE A 29 -1.58 4.39 11.57
C ILE A 29 -0.72 4.04 10.38
N GLU A 30 -1.30 4.08 9.18
CA GLU A 30 -0.58 4.07 7.94
C GLU A 30 -0.14 5.48 7.56
N ILE A 31 1.17 5.72 7.59
CA ILE A 31 1.77 7.01 7.26
C ILE A 31 1.84 7.14 5.74
N SER A 32 1.05 8.06 5.15
CA SER A 32 1.12 8.38 3.72
C SER A 32 2.26 9.35 3.44
N MET A 33 3.29 8.86 2.78
CA MET A 33 4.47 9.67 2.43
C MET A 33 4.22 10.64 1.26
N SER A 34 3.04 10.64 0.66
CA SER A 34 2.59 11.66 -0.29
C SER A 34 2.24 12.99 0.40
N LEU A 35 2.03 13.00 1.72
CA LEU A 35 1.75 14.21 2.48
C LEU A 35 3.05 14.91 2.88
N PRO A 36 3.18 16.24 2.67
CA PRO A 36 4.42 16.98 2.92
C PRO A 36 4.97 16.85 4.35
N GLN A 37 4.10 16.73 5.35
CA GLN A 37 4.49 16.56 6.74
C GLN A 37 5.06 15.17 7.07
N TYR A 38 4.91 14.20 6.16
CA TYR A 38 5.34 12.81 6.37
C TYR A 38 6.36 12.33 5.34
N THR A 39 7.09 13.26 4.71
CA THR A 39 8.21 12.90 3.84
C THR A 39 9.41 12.38 4.65
N LEU A 40 10.37 11.73 3.99
CA LEU A 40 11.60 11.23 4.61
C LEU A 40 12.36 12.27 5.46
N HIS A 41 12.26 13.56 5.11
CA HIS A 41 12.96 14.63 5.79
C HIS A 41 12.10 15.34 6.85
N SER A 42 10.79 15.09 6.85
CA SER A 42 9.85 15.79 7.74
C SER A 42 9.51 14.96 8.99
N ILE A 43 9.65 13.63 8.94
CA ILE A 43 9.35 12.75 10.07
C ILE A 43 10.44 12.89 11.14
N ASP A 44 10.06 13.34 12.34
CA ASP A 44 10.89 13.26 13.53
C ASP A 44 10.76 11.84 14.13
N ILE A 45 11.82 11.05 14.00
CA ILE A 45 11.87 9.66 14.43
C ILE A 45 11.67 9.53 15.94
N ALA A 46 12.32 10.40 16.73
CA ALA A 46 12.23 10.35 18.18
C ALA A 46 10.81 10.67 18.66
N GLN A 47 10.19 11.70 18.05
CA GLN A 47 8.80 12.05 18.36
C GLN A 47 7.83 10.97 17.91
N ALA A 48 8.00 10.39 16.72
CA ALA A 48 7.13 9.31 16.21
C ALA A 48 7.20 8.07 17.13
N ASN A 49 8.38 7.62 17.54
CA ASN A 49 8.53 6.51 18.48
C ASN A 49 7.88 6.83 19.84
N LYS A 50 8.07 8.05 20.35
CA LYS A 50 7.42 8.47 21.60
C LYS A 50 5.89 8.44 21.51
N ILE A 51 5.32 8.87 20.37
CA ILE A 51 3.86 8.82 20.14
C ILE A 51 3.40 7.38 20.09
N ALA A 52 4.10 6.50 19.36
CA ALA A 52 3.75 5.08 19.29
C ALA A 52 3.70 4.43 20.68
N ASP A 53 4.72 4.66 21.51
CA ASP A 53 4.79 4.14 22.87
C ASP A 53 3.68 4.73 23.78
N GLN A 54 3.46 6.04 23.71
CA GLN A 54 2.48 6.76 24.53
C GLN A 54 1.06 6.28 24.25
N TYR A 55 0.71 6.07 22.99
CA TYR A 55 -0.66 5.68 22.59
C TYR A 55 -0.82 4.16 22.42
N GLY A 56 0.27 3.38 22.51
CA GLY A 56 0.25 1.92 22.32
C GLY A 56 -0.24 1.55 20.90
N ILE A 57 0.32 2.20 19.89
CA ILE A 57 0.04 1.97 18.48
C ILE A 57 1.34 1.61 17.75
N PHE A 58 1.21 1.10 16.54
CA PHE A 58 2.35 0.95 15.64
C PHE A 58 2.07 1.67 14.31
N TYR A 59 3.06 1.69 13.41
CA TYR A 59 2.94 2.32 12.09
C TYR A 59 3.11 1.30 10.98
N THR A 60 2.45 1.58 9.85
CA THR A 60 2.81 1.10 8.52
C THR A 60 3.14 2.31 7.63
N ILE A 61 3.73 2.08 6.48
CA ILE A 61 4.01 3.16 5.52
C ILE A 61 3.28 2.89 4.21
N HIS A 62 2.64 3.92 3.67
CA HIS A 62 2.24 4.00 2.28
C HIS A 62 3.22 4.91 1.54
N LEU A 63 3.97 4.35 0.59
CA LEU A 63 4.91 5.12 -0.23
C LEU A 63 4.20 6.15 -1.10
N ASP A 64 4.94 7.15 -1.56
CA ASP A 64 4.43 8.09 -2.56
C ASP A 64 3.95 7.35 -3.82
N GLU A 65 2.77 7.71 -4.30
CA GLU A 65 2.10 7.03 -5.42
C GLU A 65 2.86 7.13 -6.75
N ASN A 66 3.75 8.14 -6.88
CA ASN A 66 4.51 8.38 -8.09
C ASN A 66 5.83 7.59 -8.16
N VAL A 67 6.13 6.77 -7.17
CA VAL A 67 7.37 5.97 -7.15
C VAL A 67 7.36 4.96 -8.28
N ASN A 68 8.32 5.11 -9.22
CA ASN A 68 8.48 4.21 -10.37
C ASN A 68 9.93 3.72 -10.49
N PHE A 69 10.24 2.63 -9.82
CA PHE A 69 11.58 2.03 -9.83
C PHE A 69 11.94 1.33 -11.15
N SER A 70 10.96 1.13 -12.05
CA SER A 70 11.11 0.48 -13.35
C SER A 70 11.11 1.46 -14.52
N ASP A 71 11.13 2.77 -14.26
CA ASP A 71 11.12 3.79 -15.30
C ASP A 71 12.27 3.58 -16.30
N PHE A 72 11.98 3.75 -17.59
CA PHE A 72 13.00 3.66 -18.64
C PHE A 72 13.99 4.83 -18.60
N ASN A 73 13.58 5.96 -18.00
CA ASN A 73 14.51 7.02 -17.62
C ASN A 73 15.23 6.61 -16.34
N THR A 74 16.51 6.24 -16.49
CA THR A 74 17.32 5.75 -15.36
C THR A 74 17.45 6.76 -14.23
N TYR A 75 17.39 8.07 -14.49
CA TYR A 75 17.42 9.10 -13.44
C TYR A 75 16.19 9.01 -12.53
N ILE A 76 15.01 8.76 -13.10
CA ILE A 76 13.76 8.58 -12.34
C ILE A 76 13.80 7.25 -11.59
N ALA A 77 14.16 6.17 -12.27
CA ALA A 77 14.28 4.84 -11.68
C ALA A 77 15.26 4.83 -10.50
N ASP A 78 16.44 5.44 -10.65
CA ASP A 78 17.46 5.50 -9.61
C ASP A 78 17.04 6.40 -8.43
N ALA A 79 16.34 7.51 -8.70
CA ALA A 79 15.76 8.34 -7.64
C ALA A 79 14.71 7.56 -6.84
N SER A 80 13.82 6.83 -7.52
CA SER A 80 12.80 5.98 -6.90
C SER A 80 13.44 4.87 -6.05
N LYS A 81 14.45 4.19 -6.56
CA LYS A 81 15.17 3.13 -5.80
C LYS A 81 15.86 3.69 -4.56
N ARG A 82 16.51 4.86 -4.66
CA ARG A 82 17.11 5.54 -3.50
C ARG A 82 16.06 5.93 -2.47
N TYR A 83 14.92 6.46 -2.92
CA TYR A 83 13.82 6.82 -2.05
C TYR A 83 13.31 5.60 -1.27
N ILE A 84 13.05 4.48 -1.95
CA ILE A 84 12.62 3.22 -1.31
C ILE A 84 13.67 2.71 -0.32
N SER A 85 14.97 2.71 -0.70
CA SER A 85 16.05 2.28 0.19
C SER A 85 16.14 3.14 1.46
N ASN A 86 15.96 4.47 1.34
CA ASN A 86 15.94 5.38 2.48
C ASN A 86 14.68 5.16 3.34
N THR A 87 13.53 4.85 2.72
CA THR A 87 12.31 4.49 3.48
C THR A 87 12.50 3.20 4.25
N ILE A 88 13.15 2.19 3.69
CA ILE A 88 13.49 0.95 4.42
C ILE A 88 14.38 1.29 5.64
N ALA A 89 15.36 2.19 5.49
CA ALA A 89 16.19 2.64 6.61
C ALA A 89 15.38 3.41 7.68
N LEU A 90 14.38 4.19 7.29
CA LEU A 90 13.43 4.83 8.20
C LEU A 90 12.57 3.79 8.93
N CYS A 91 12.07 2.77 8.22
CA CYS A 91 11.27 1.68 8.81
C CYS A 91 12.02 0.97 9.93
N LYS A 92 13.33 0.70 9.76
CA LYS A 92 14.17 0.11 10.81
C LYS A 92 14.22 0.96 12.08
N GLN A 93 14.25 2.28 11.95
CA GLN A 93 14.33 3.21 13.08
C GLN A 93 12.96 3.42 13.76
N LEU A 94 11.87 3.24 13.03
CA LEU A 94 10.50 3.37 13.51
C LEU A 94 9.86 2.01 13.85
N HIS A 95 10.60 0.91 13.76
CA HIS A 95 10.11 -0.46 13.99
C HIS A 95 8.91 -0.84 13.11
N ILE A 96 8.87 -0.32 11.88
CA ILE A 96 7.81 -0.57 10.91
C ILE A 96 8.10 -1.87 10.15
N SER A 97 7.14 -2.80 10.16
CA SER A 97 7.25 -4.09 9.48
C SER A 97 6.52 -4.15 8.14
N THR A 98 5.68 -3.17 7.82
CA THR A 98 4.87 -3.19 6.58
C THR A 98 5.01 -1.87 5.82
N VAL A 99 5.42 -1.99 4.56
CA VAL A 99 5.50 -0.88 3.61
C VAL A 99 4.59 -1.20 2.43
N ASN A 100 3.54 -0.41 2.25
CA ASN A 100 2.65 -0.50 1.09
C ASN A 100 3.18 0.35 -0.06
N MET A 101 3.07 -0.15 -1.29
CA MET A 101 3.39 0.62 -2.48
C MET A 101 2.53 0.24 -3.68
N HIS A 102 2.17 1.25 -4.47
CA HIS A 102 1.53 1.05 -5.76
C HIS A 102 2.50 0.39 -6.75
N PHE A 103 1.97 -0.49 -7.60
CA PHE A 103 2.74 -1.08 -8.69
C PHE A 103 2.56 -0.25 -9.95
N HIS A 104 3.48 0.67 -10.20
CA HIS A 104 3.37 1.63 -11.29
C HIS A 104 3.30 0.94 -12.66
N ARG A 105 2.28 1.31 -13.45
CA ARG A 105 2.02 0.68 -14.76
C ARG A 105 3.00 1.12 -15.87
N GLY A 106 3.79 2.16 -15.61
CA GLY A 106 4.66 2.77 -16.61
C GLY A 106 3.90 3.64 -17.61
N GLU A 107 4.61 4.06 -18.63
CA GLU A 107 4.08 4.92 -19.68
C GLU A 107 3.33 4.10 -20.74
N HIS A 108 2.36 4.73 -21.37
CA HIS A 108 1.66 4.19 -22.52
C HIS A 108 1.73 5.16 -23.70
N PHE A 109 1.77 4.60 -24.91
CA PHE A 109 1.64 5.39 -26.13
C PHE A 109 0.24 5.24 -26.71
N THR A 110 -0.35 6.37 -27.07
CA THR A 110 -1.62 6.40 -27.79
C THR A 110 -1.36 6.40 -29.28
N LEU A 111 -1.61 5.26 -29.91
CA LEU A 111 -1.63 5.10 -31.36
C LEU A 111 -3.00 5.53 -31.91
N PRO A 112 -3.16 5.71 -33.22
CA PRO A 112 -4.43 6.13 -33.81
C PRO A 112 -5.60 5.17 -33.51
N ASP A 113 -5.32 3.88 -33.32
CA ASP A 113 -6.28 2.79 -33.15
C ASP A 113 -6.29 2.16 -31.74
N ARG A 114 -5.23 2.38 -30.93
CA ARG A 114 -5.11 1.75 -29.62
C ARG A 114 -4.11 2.45 -28.70
N LYS A 115 -4.17 2.11 -27.39
CA LYS A 115 -3.10 2.38 -26.41
C LYS A 115 -2.17 1.18 -26.29
N VAL A 116 -0.88 1.42 -26.08
CA VAL A 116 0.16 0.40 -25.93
C VAL A 116 0.96 0.69 -24.66
N ASP A 117 1.02 -0.24 -23.74
CA ASP A 117 1.85 -0.13 -22.56
C ASP A 117 3.32 -0.41 -22.93
N LEU A 118 4.22 0.51 -22.59
CA LEU A 118 5.63 0.37 -22.96
C LEU A 118 6.30 -0.80 -22.24
N TYR A 119 5.93 -1.09 -21.02
CA TYR A 119 6.46 -2.25 -20.29
C TYR A 119 6.05 -3.59 -20.92
N ALA A 120 4.88 -3.65 -21.56
CA ALA A 120 4.51 -4.84 -22.34
C ALA A 120 5.37 -5.00 -23.60
N ILE A 121 5.67 -3.89 -24.31
CA ILE A 121 6.49 -3.92 -25.55
C ILE A 121 7.96 -4.23 -25.22
N TYR A 122 8.49 -3.65 -24.15
CA TYR A 122 9.88 -3.82 -23.73
C TYR A 122 9.98 -4.72 -22.50
N ASN A 123 9.23 -5.83 -22.50
CA ASN A 123 9.03 -6.69 -21.33
C ASN A 123 10.34 -7.24 -20.76
N ASP A 124 11.30 -7.65 -21.58
CA ASP A 124 12.60 -8.15 -21.09
C ASP A 124 13.36 -7.07 -20.30
N HIS A 125 13.28 -5.81 -20.74
CA HIS A 125 13.91 -4.70 -20.02
C HIS A 125 13.18 -4.43 -18.69
N TYR A 126 11.85 -4.44 -18.73
CA TYR A 126 11.02 -4.27 -17.54
C TYR A 126 11.31 -5.38 -16.51
N LEU A 127 11.29 -6.64 -16.89
CA LEU A 127 11.56 -7.75 -15.97
C LEU A 127 12.99 -7.70 -15.39
N LYS A 128 14.00 -7.27 -16.16
CA LYS A 128 15.35 -7.03 -15.61
C LYS A 128 15.34 -5.96 -14.51
N SER A 129 14.54 -4.91 -14.67
CA SER A 129 14.41 -3.87 -13.62
C SER A 129 13.72 -4.42 -12.36
N ILE A 130 12.75 -5.33 -12.51
CA ILE A 130 12.08 -6.03 -11.39
C ILE A 130 13.08 -6.87 -10.60
N TYR A 131 13.90 -7.71 -11.26
CA TYR A 131 14.96 -8.48 -10.59
C TYR A 131 15.94 -7.57 -9.83
N SER A 132 16.41 -6.49 -10.49
CA SER A 132 17.31 -5.53 -9.85
C SER A 132 16.69 -4.85 -8.63
N PHE A 133 15.40 -4.53 -8.69
CA PHE A 133 14.65 -3.94 -7.58
C PHE A 133 14.50 -4.94 -6.42
N ARG A 134 14.11 -6.18 -6.71
CA ARG A 134 14.02 -7.25 -5.73
C ARG A 134 15.33 -7.40 -4.96
N ASP A 135 16.43 -7.57 -5.70
CA ASP A 135 17.76 -7.77 -5.11
C ASP A 135 18.21 -6.56 -4.27
N MET A 136 17.82 -5.35 -4.68
CA MET A 136 18.08 -4.12 -3.89
C MET A 136 17.31 -4.15 -2.58
N CYS A 137 16.02 -4.48 -2.60
CA CYS A 137 15.18 -4.54 -1.40
C CYS A 137 15.66 -5.63 -0.43
N GLU A 138 15.99 -6.82 -0.93
CA GLU A 138 16.54 -7.90 -0.10
C GLU A 138 17.83 -7.44 0.63
N ARG A 139 18.74 -6.79 -0.07
CA ARG A 139 19.96 -6.24 0.56
C ARG A 139 19.67 -5.14 1.55
N ALA A 140 18.74 -4.24 1.23
CA ALA A 140 18.40 -3.11 2.10
C ALA A 140 17.69 -3.57 3.38
N ILE A 141 16.79 -4.52 3.28
CA ILE A 141 16.06 -5.12 4.42
C ILE A 141 17.01 -6.00 5.24
N GLY A 142 17.76 -6.89 4.59
CA GLY A 142 18.66 -7.81 5.26
C GLY A 142 17.88 -8.83 6.11
N THR A 143 18.14 -8.85 7.42
CA THR A 143 17.51 -9.76 8.39
C THR A 143 16.34 -9.15 9.15
N ASP A 144 15.99 -7.88 8.88
CA ASP A 144 14.87 -7.22 9.55
C ASP A 144 13.53 -7.79 9.05
N ASP A 145 12.53 -7.78 9.92
CA ASP A 145 11.17 -8.21 9.59
C ASP A 145 10.39 -7.07 8.93
N ILE A 146 10.81 -6.71 7.72
CA ILE A 146 10.14 -5.69 6.90
C ILE A 146 9.62 -6.34 5.63
N LYS A 147 8.36 -6.08 5.30
CA LYS A 147 7.71 -6.57 4.10
C LYS A 147 7.22 -5.43 3.23
N ILE A 148 7.59 -5.47 1.95
CA ILE A 148 7.08 -4.54 0.94
C ILE A 148 5.86 -5.19 0.29
N CYS A 149 4.69 -4.63 0.55
CA CYS A 149 3.42 -5.13 0.03
C CYS A 149 3.04 -4.34 -1.22
N ILE A 150 2.85 -5.07 -2.33
CA ILE A 150 2.50 -4.48 -3.62
C ILE A 150 0.99 -4.41 -3.74
N GLU A 151 0.49 -3.21 -3.97
CA GLU A 151 -0.93 -2.89 -4.05
C GLU A 151 -1.47 -2.97 -5.48
N ASN A 152 -2.70 -3.49 -5.62
CA ASN A 152 -3.45 -3.42 -6.86
C ASN A 152 -4.14 -2.06 -7.01
N CYS A 153 -4.00 -1.46 -8.20
CA CYS A 153 -4.55 -0.12 -8.48
C CYS A 153 -5.60 -0.11 -9.59
N ASN A 154 -5.33 -0.74 -10.73
CA ASN A 154 -6.15 -0.58 -11.93
C ASN A 154 -6.26 -1.86 -12.79
N GLY A 155 -6.21 -3.02 -12.19
CA GLY A 155 -6.09 -4.29 -12.88
C GLY A 155 -4.64 -4.59 -13.27
N TYR A 156 -4.15 -5.75 -12.89
CA TYR A 156 -2.79 -6.17 -13.26
C TYR A 156 -2.75 -6.71 -14.69
N PRO A 157 -2.13 -6.01 -15.65
CA PRO A 157 -1.84 -6.59 -16.97
C PRO A 157 -0.80 -7.71 -16.84
N ASP A 158 -0.67 -8.53 -17.87
CA ASP A 158 0.16 -9.75 -17.82
C ASP A 158 1.63 -9.46 -17.50
N PHE A 159 2.19 -8.35 -17.99
CA PHE A 159 3.58 -7.98 -17.68
C PHE A 159 3.75 -7.64 -16.18
N GLN A 160 2.73 -7.02 -15.54
CA GLN A 160 2.78 -6.77 -14.10
C GLN A 160 2.63 -8.07 -13.30
N LYS A 161 1.79 -9.02 -13.73
CA LYS A 161 1.69 -10.34 -13.07
C LYS A 161 3.03 -11.08 -13.13
N GLN A 162 3.72 -11.05 -14.28
CA GLN A 162 5.07 -11.61 -14.40
C GLN A 162 6.06 -10.93 -13.42
N GLY A 163 5.99 -9.59 -13.32
CA GLY A 163 6.80 -8.84 -12.35
C GLY A 163 6.47 -9.19 -10.90
N LEU A 164 5.18 -9.33 -10.57
CA LEU A 164 4.73 -9.77 -9.24
C LEU A 164 5.21 -11.17 -8.90
N ASP A 165 5.13 -12.13 -9.84
CA ASP A 165 5.61 -13.49 -9.63
C ASP A 165 7.10 -13.48 -9.24
N ILE A 166 7.92 -12.65 -9.91
CA ILE A 166 9.35 -12.48 -9.57
C ILE A 166 9.53 -11.90 -8.16
N LEU A 167 8.75 -10.88 -7.79
CA LEU A 167 8.84 -10.26 -6.47
C LEU A 167 8.40 -11.23 -5.37
N LEU A 168 7.28 -11.94 -5.57
CA LEU A 168 6.70 -12.86 -4.60
C LEU A 168 7.52 -14.15 -4.39
N ASP A 169 8.48 -14.45 -5.24
CA ASP A 169 9.49 -15.49 -4.98
C ASP A 169 10.43 -15.11 -3.82
N SER A 170 10.46 -13.83 -3.44
CA SER A 170 11.26 -13.35 -2.31
C SER A 170 10.40 -13.16 -1.06
N SER A 171 10.95 -13.56 0.09
CA SER A 171 10.24 -13.44 1.38
C SER A 171 10.02 -12.01 1.85
N VAL A 172 10.74 -11.02 1.29
CA VAL A 172 10.59 -9.60 1.67
C VAL A 172 9.42 -8.91 0.96
N PHE A 173 8.75 -9.60 0.03
CA PHE A 173 7.59 -9.06 -0.68
C PHE A 173 6.29 -9.74 -0.27
N GLY A 174 5.22 -8.98 -0.32
CA GLY A 174 3.86 -9.43 -0.12
C GLY A 174 2.89 -8.67 -1.01
N LEU A 175 1.61 -8.91 -0.78
CA LEU A 175 0.51 -8.25 -1.48
C LEU A 175 -0.29 -7.39 -0.51
N THR A 176 -0.68 -6.22 -0.97
CA THR A 176 -1.80 -5.45 -0.43
C THR A 176 -2.99 -5.66 -1.33
N PHE A 177 -4.14 -5.96 -0.75
CA PHE A 177 -5.39 -5.99 -1.49
C PHE A 177 -6.21 -4.73 -1.20
N ASP A 178 -6.24 -3.81 -2.16
CA ASP A 178 -7.22 -2.72 -2.16
C ASP A 178 -8.51 -3.21 -2.82
N VAL A 179 -9.55 -3.33 -2.01
CA VAL A 179 -10.82 -3.92 -2.45
C VAL A 179 -11.66 -2.96 -3.29
N GLY A 180 -11.53 -1.66 -3.05
CA GLY A 180 -12.25 -0.65 -3.82
C GLY A 180 -11.59 -0.39 -5.18
N HIS A 181 -10.27 -0.40 -5.28
CA HIS A 181 -9.57 -0.37 -6.56
C HIS A 181 -9.93 -1.59 -7.42
N ASN A 182 -9.95 -2.78 -6.81
CA ASN A 182 -10.39 -4.00 -7.48
C ASN A 182 -11.84 -3.87 -7.99
N HIS A 183 -12.74 -3.32 -7.19
CA HIS A 183 -14.11 -3.05 -7.61
C HIS A 183 -14.16 -2.08 -8.79
N GLY A 184 -13.39 -0.98 -8.73
CA GLY A 184 -13.29 0.02 -9.79
C GLY A 184 -12.81 -0.53 -11.15
N CYS A 185 -12.06 -1.64 -11.14
CA CYS A 185 -11.63 -2.37 -12.33
C CYS A 185 -12.42 -3.66 -12.58
N ASN A 186 -13.66 -3.75 -12.08
CA ASN A 186 -14.59 -4.88 -12.27
C ASN A 186 -14.03 -6.23 -11.75
N GLY A 187 -13.31 -6.23 -10.65
CA GLY A 187 -12.81 -7.44 -10.00
C GLY A 187 -11.63 -8.11 -10.71
N MET A 188 -10.93 -7.40 -11.59
CA MET A 188 -9.86 -7.98 -12.44
C MET A 188 -8.66 -8.49 -11.64
N ASP A 189 -8.39 -7.91 -10.45
CA ASP A 189 -7.22 -8.26 -9.63
C ASP A 189 -7.49 -9.43 -8.69
N GLU A 190 -8.73 -9.59 -8.23
CA GLU A 190 -9.10 -10.59 -7.23
C GLU A 190 -8.68 -12.01 -7.59
N PRO A 191 -8.84 -12.53 -8.82
CA PRO A 191 -8.39 -13.87 -9.16
C PRO A 191 -6.90 -14.09 -8.95
N TYR A 192 -6.06 -13.11 -9.33
CA TYR A 192 -4.62 -13.19 -9.13
C TYR A 192 -4.24 -13.13 -7.64
N ILE A 193 -4.88 -12.23 -6.88
CA ILE A 193 -4.66 -12.09 -5.44
C ILE A 193 -5.07 -13.37 -4.70
N LEU A 194 -6.22 -13.96 -5.02
CA LEU A 194 -6.68 -15.21 -4.41
C LEU A 194 -5.78 -16.40 -4.76
N GLN A 195 -5.27 -16.47 -5.99
CA GLN A 195 -4.27 -17.48 -6.38
C GLN A 195 -2.99 -17.35 -5.56
N ASN A 196 -2.61 -16.13 -5.19
CA ASN A 196 -1.42 -15.80 -4.43
C ASN A 196 -1.74 -15.42 -2.96
N GLU A 197 -2.87 -15.85 -2.41
CA GLU A 197 -3.35 -15.44 -1.08
C GLU A 197 -2.36 -15.69 0.07
N LYS A 198 -1.43 -16.64 -0.10
CA LYS A 198 -0.37 -16.91 0.89
C LYS A 198 0.58 -15.72 1.09
N HIS A 199 0.66 -14.81 0.12
CA HIS A 199 1.47 -13.59 0.15
C HIS A 199 0.66 -12.35 0.56
N LEU A 200 -0.64 -12.48 0.83
CA LEU A 200 -1.49 -11.38 1.28
C LEU A 200 -1.17 -11.06 2.74
N HIS A 201 -0.67 -9.86 3.00
CA HIS A 201 -0.26 -9.37 4.32
C HIS A 201 -0.99 -8.11 4.75
N HIS A 202 -1.44 -7.32 3.80
CA HIS A 202 -2.03 -6.01 4.02
C HIS A 202 -3.31 -5.87 3.22
N MET A 203 -4.21 -5.02 3.68
CA MET A 203 -5.47 -4.77 2.99
C MET A 203 -5.89 -3.31 3.17
N HIS A 204 -6.27 -2.67 2.08
CA HIS A 204 -7.00 -1.42 2.12
C HIS A 204 -8.48 -1.71 1.98
N LEU A 205 -9.23 -1.37 3.01
CA LEU A 205 -10.65 -1.67 3.13
C LEU A 205 -11.46 -0.39 3.17
N HIS A 206 -12.22 -0.18 2.14
CA HIS A 206 -13.22 0.88 2.02
C HIS A 206 -14.35 0.41 1.11
N ASP A 207 -15.47 1.07 1.16
CA ASP A 207 -16.58 0.74 0.26
C ASP A 207 -16.48 1.53 -1.05
N ALA A 208 -17.22 1.08 -2.08
CA ALA A 208 -17.23 1.71 -3.39
C ALA A 208 -18.58 1.56 -4.07
N ILE A 209 -18.86 2.46 -5.04
CA ILE A 209 -19.99 2.39 -5.97
C ILE A 209 -19.43 2.66 -7.37
N GLY A 210 -19.48 1.66 -8.25
CA GLY A 210 -18.84 1.73 -9.57
C GLY A 210 -17.36 2.13 -9.44
N LYS A 211 -16.97 3.28 -9.99
CA LYS A 211 -15.59 3.80 -9.92
C LYS A 211 -15.34 4.75 -8.74
N LYS A 212 -16.36 5.05 -7.94
CA LYS A 212 -16.20 5.93 -6.78
C LYS A 212 -15.77 5.07 -5.58
N SER A 213 -14.53 5.23 -5.17
CA SER A 213 -13.87 4.52 -4.07
C SER A 213 -13.79 5.35 -2.78
N HIS A 214 -13.15 4.82 -1.76
CA HIS A 214 -12.91 5.41 -0.43
C HIS A 214 -14.18 5.83 0.31
N LEU A 215 -15.30 5.15 0.06
CA LEU A 215 -16.54 5.34 0.79
C LEU A 215 -16.45 4.66 2.18
N SER A 216 -17.24 5.17 3.12
CA SER A 216 -17.38 4.51 4.43
C SER A 216 -17.95 3.10 4.25
N LEU A 217 -17.54 2.16 5.09
CA LEU A 217 -18.06 0.79 5.05
C LEU A 217 -19.60 0.79 5.20
N GLY A 218 -20.25 -0.05 4.42
CA GLY A 218 -21.71 -0.13 4.35
C GLY A 218 -22.40 1.00 3.59
N SER A 219 -21.64 1.89 2.94
CA SER A 219 -22.20 2.99 2.14
C SER A 219 -22.15 2.73 0.64
N GLY A 220 -21.59 1.62 0.21
CA GLY A 220 -21.42 1.23 -1.17
C GLY A 220 -22.10 -0.10 -1.50
N GLU A 221 -21.50 -0.82 -2.44
CA GLU A 221 -22.05 -2.08 -2.99
C GLU A 221 -21.12 -3.28 -2.80
N LEU A 222 -19.99 -3.10 -2.06
CA LEU A 222 -19.05 -4.19 -1.81
C LEU A 222 -19.57 -5.16 -0.75
N ASP A 223 -19.31 -6.47 -0.95
CA ASP A 223 -19.42 -7.45 0.12
C ASP A 223 -18.22 -7.34 1.07
N VAL A 224 -18.25 -6.31 1.92
CA VAL A 224 -17.18 -6.01 2.88
C VAL A 224 -16.89 -7.19 3.81
N ARG A 225 -17.91 -7.96 4.20
CA ARG A 225 -17.75 -9.11 5.10
C ARG A 225 -16.95 -10.25 4.46
N LYS A 226 -17.07 -10.45 3.15
CA LYS A 226 -16.23 -11.38 2.37
C LYS A 226 -14.74 -11.03 2.50
N TYR A 227 -14.40 -9.74 2.34
CA TYR A 227 -13.01 -9.28 2.40
C TYR A 227 -12.45 -9.30 3.83
N LEU A 228 -13.27 -9.00 4.83
CA LEU A 228 -12.90 -9.17 6.24
C LEU A 228 -12.59 -10.63 6.58
N ALA A 229 -13.38 -11.58 6.08
CA ALA A 229 -13.10 -13.01 6.26
C ALA A 229 -11.76 -13.43 5.63
N LEU A 230 -11.43 -12.90 4.45
CA LEU A 230 -10.13 -13.11 3.81
C LEU A 230 -8.99 -12.50 4.63
N ALA A 231 -9.14 -11.25 5.08
CA ALA A 231 -8.15 -10.58 5.93
C ALA A 231 -7.91 -11.36 7.23
N GLN A 232 -8.97 -11.85 7.87
CA GLN A 232 -8.86 -12.67 9.08
C GLN A 232 -8.15 -14.00 8.81
N LYS A 233 -8.51 -14.71 7.73
CA LYS A 233 -7.86 -15.96 7.30
C LYS A 233 -6.35 -15.79 7.12
N ARG A 234 -5.91 -14.62 6.61
CA ARG A 234 -4.51 -14.33 6.32
C ARG A 234 -3.80 -13.54 7.41
N ASN A 235 -4.52 -13.18 8.49
CA ASN A 235 -4.02 -12.33 9.58
C ASN A 235 -3.43 -11.00 9.09
N CYS A 236 -4.12 -10.35 8.16
CA CYS A 236 -3.68 -9.09 7.57
C CYS A 236 -3.74 -7.94 8.58
N THR A 237 -2.90 -6.92 8.36
CA THR A 237 -3.18 -5.55 8.81
C THR A 237 -4.17 -4.93 7.84
N VAL A 238 -5.21 -4.26 8.36
CA VAL A 238 -6.32 -3.70 7.56
C VAL A 238 -6.42 -2.21 7.81
N VAL A 239 -6.18 -1.41 6.78
CA VAL A 239 -6.40 0.04 6.81
C VAL A 239 -7.84 0.34 6.41
N LEU A 240 -8.57 1.06 7.27
CA LEU A 240 -9.87 1.64 6.91
C LEU A 240 -9.64 2.89 6.06
N GLU A 241 -9.45 2.69 4.77
CA GLU A 241 -8.94 3.72 3.87
C GLU A 241 -10.03 4.69 3.41
N THR A 242 -10.55 5.48 4.32
CA THR A 242 -11.40 6.64 4.00
C THR A 242 -10.59 7.92 4.05
N LYS A 243 -10.98 8.91 3.26
CA LYS A 243 -10.18 10.15 3.11
C LYS A 243 -10.61 11.27 4.08
N THR A 244 -11.54 10.98 5.02
CA THR A 244 -12.04 11.95 6.00
C THR A 244 -12.27 11.32 7.37
N ILE A 245 -12.16 12.12 8.43
CA ILE A 245 -12.47 11.72 9.81
C ILE A 245 -13.92 11.22 9.92
N ALA A 246 -14.86 11.91 9.28
CA ALA A 246 -16.28 11.52 9.30
C ALA A 246 -16.50 10.15 8.64
N GLY A 247 -15.81 9.88 7.52
CA GLY A 247 -15.84 8.59 6.84
C GLY A 247 -15.25 7.47 7.68
N LEU A 248 -14.10 7.75 8.31
CA LEU A 248 -13.44 6.79 9.21
C LEU A 248 -14.33 6.41 10.40
N LYS A 249 -14.92 7.41 11.11
CA LYS A 249 -15.83 7.18 12.22
C LYS A 249 -17.03 6.31 11.82
N LYS A 250 -17.61 6.53 10.64
CA LYS A 250 -18.70 5.70 10.11
C LYS A 250 -18.25 4.27 9.83
N SER A 251 -17.06 4.10 9.28
CA SER A 251 -16.50 2.77 8.98
C SER A 251 -16.23 1.97 10.24
N VAL A 252 -15.69 2.61 11.28
CA VAL A 252 -15.48 1.97 12.59
C VAL A 252 -16.81 1.58 13.23
N ALA A 253 -17.81 2.46 13.23
CA ALA A 253 -19.15 2.15 13.74
C ALA A 253 -19.75 0.93 13.02
N TRP A 254 -19.64 0.85 11.71
CA TRP A 254 -20.13 -0.29 10.91
C TRP A 254 -19.45 -1.62 11.26
N LEU A 255 -18.17 -1.59 11.66
CA LEU A 255 -17.44 -2.80 12.08
C LEU A 255 -17.92 -3.34 13.43
N THR A 256 -18.51 -2.50 14.29
CA THR A 256 -18.95 -2.85 15.63
C THR A 256 -20.42 -3.24 15.70
N ASP A 257 -21.19 -2.99 14.63
CA ASP A 257 -22.60 -3.40 14.46
C ASP A 257 -22.69 -4.86 13.93
#